data_202c12739d686ce2d649eac045a3b691
#
_entry.id   202c12739d686ce2d649eac045a3b691
#
_cell.length_a   1.000
_cell.length_b   1.000
_cell.length_c   1.000
_cell.angle_alpha   90.00
_cell.angle_beta   90.00
_cell.angle_gamma   90.00
#
_symmetry.space_group_name_H-M   'P 1'
#
loop_
_entity.id
_entity.type
_entity.pdbx_description
1 polymer ?
#
loop_
_entity_poly.entity_id
_entity_poly.type
_entity_poly.pdbx_seq_one_letter_code
_entity_poly.pdbx_strand_id
1 'polypeptide(L)'
;MHLSRIEIAGFRGIKRLSLTLNELTVLIGENTWGKSSLLDALSIALSPDAKFHNFHFSDFHVDYSLGHTQVSQIHIVLNWVEDYPGEHKARRYRSFKPVWVRNGKDGKQFYYQITSEREDDKVITERHFLDSGGNIIDCPDSHKLARQLMVLHPIVRIRDARQLRLDTAQQEEFDLEQRNLINARIERRLDNTCRRLLTRPGHVSSDEIKSSIRALRTLVDHYFAFTPHHKAPRSEQRFFPERIHYSPNPLEMLSRPEMTKQNKLVLMGLINAYIRARGPVELKRISRPIMILEDPEGRLHPIILHQAWAFVVNMPMQKILTTNSPELASVVPLNSIKKLNREPDKTRVYSLDSHTLSRDELRRVGFHVRLHRPGALYARAWLLVEGETEVWLLNEFAYRCGYNFASEGVQVIEFAQSGLRPIIKIAKLMGIEWHVVTDGDSAGKKYAETVRHMLGSESDKHRLTILPDLDIEHFLFNHGYEPLFRKLARVSDDHPAPPKKIIQKALKHHAKPDVALAMVEFTDSEEIDHIPTLLRWLLKRMVALARASTT
;
A
#
# COMPACT_ATOMS: atom_id res chain seq x y z
N MET A 1 -11.53 -17.88 -10.16
CA MET A 1 -12.47 -16.77 -10.11
C MET A 1 -12.05 -15.85 -8.98
N HIS A 2 -11.90 -14.58 -9.26
CA HIS A 2 -11.45 -13.56 -8.33
C HIS A 2 -12.34 -12.34 -8.37
N LEU A 3 -12.34 -11.56 -7.30
CA LEU A 3 -12.95 -10.25 -7.24
C LEU A 3 -12.05 -9.25 -7.97
N SER A 4 -12.50 -8.79 -9.14
CA SER A 4 -11.70 -7.93 -10.02
C SER A 4 -11.88 -6.44 -9.70
N ARG A 5 -13.08 -6.02 -9.26
CA ARG A 5 -13.40 -4.62 -9.02
C ARG A 5 -14.43 -4.47 -7.92
N ILE A 6 -14.29 -3.44 -7.12
CA ILE A 6 -15.30 -2.96 -6.19
C ILE A 6 -15.62 -1.49 -6.47
N GLU A 7 -16.91 -1.17 -6.46
CA GLU A 7 -17.40 0.19 -6.52
C GLU A 7 -18.27 0.46 -5.29
N ILE A 8 -18.03 1.59 -4.65
CA ILE A 8 -18.75 2.00 -3.44
C ILE A 8 -19.23 3.44 -3.63
N ALA A 9 -20.46 3.70 -3.29
CA ALA A 9 -21.00 5.05 -3.20
C ALA A 9 -21.83 5.21 -1.92
N GLY A 10 -21.67 6.33 -1.23
CA GLY A 10 -22.50 6.72 -0.10
C GLY A 10 -22.29 5.92 1.19
N PHE A 11 -21.17 5.24 1.38
CA PHE A 11 -20.94 4.38 2.53
C PHE A 11 -19.87 4.93 3.48
N ARG A 12 -20.26 5.22 4.71
CA ARG A 12 -19.39 5.73 5.81
C ARG A 12 -18.44 6.85 5.33
N GLY A 13 -17.13 6.66 5.43
CA GLY A 13 -16.12 7.63 4.98
C GLY A 13 -15.96 7.76 3.46
N ILE A 14 -16.70 6.99 2.66
CA ILE A 14 -16.56 6.94 1.20
C ILE A 14 -17.77 7.58 0.53
N LYS A 15 -17.59 8.74 -0.11
CA LYS A 15 -18.62 9.35 -0.97
C LYS A 15 -18.74 8.57 -2.27
N ARG A 16 -17.61 8.33 -2.98
CA ARG A 16 -17.53 7.49 -4.18
C ARG A 16 -16.13 6.90 -4.31
N LEU A 17 -16.03 5.62 -4.61
CA LEU A 17 -14.77 4.90 -4.82
C LEU A 17 -14.97 3.85 -5.91
N SER A 18 -14.02 3.71 -6.81
CA SER A 18 -13.88 2.56 -7.71
C SER A 18 -12.46 2.03 -7.64
N LEU A 19 -12.31 0.76 -7.29
CA LEU A 19 -11.04 0.10 -7.08
C LEU A 19 -10.98 -1.22 -7.84
N THR A 20 -9.96 -1.37 -8.69
CA THR A 20 -9.61 -2.67 -9.29
C THR A 20 -8.74 -3.46 -8.34
N LEU A 21 -8.99 -4.76 -8.22
CA LEU A 21 -8.30 -5.67 -7.32
C LEU A 21 -7.53 -6.72 -8.13
N ASN A 22 -6.32 -7.03 -7.69
CA ASN A 22 -5.49 -8.07 -8.25
C ASN A 22 -5.40 -9.26 -7.26
N GLU A 23 -4.65 -10.30 -7.59
CA GLU A 23 -4.36 -11.39 -6.66
C GLU A 23 -3.76 -10.88 -5.34
N LEU A 24 -2.87 -9.89 -5.43
CA LEU A 24 -2.37 -9.09 -4.32
C LEU A 24 -2.68 -7.63 -4.57
N THR A 25 -3.36 -6.98 -3.63
CA THR A 25 -3.64 -5.55 -3.63
C THR A 25 -3.17 -4.95 -2.30
N VAL A 26 -2.28 -3.98 -2.38
CA VAL A 26 -1.73 -3.28 -1.22
C VAL A 26 -2.21 -1.84 -1.23
N LEU A 27 -2.99 -1.47 -0.23
CA LEU A 27 -3.59 -0.15 -0.09
C LEU A 27 -2.75 0.71 0.82
N ILE A 28 -2.29 1.84 0.30
CA ILE A 28 -1.60 2.88 1.05
C ILE A 28 -2.39 4.20 0.97
N GLY A 29 -2.16 5.08 1.91
CA GLY A 29 -2.83 6.37 1.98
C GLY A 29 -3.09 6.78 3.42
N GLU A 30 -3.53 8.00 3.64
CA GLU A 30 -3.83 8.50 4.98
C GLU A 30 -5.03 7.78 5.62
N ASN A 31 -5.09 7.73 6.93
CA ASN A 31 -6.09 6.95 7.66
C ASN A 31 -7.54 7.43 7.40
N THR A 32 -7.70 8.73 7.09
CA THR A 32 -8.99 9.36 6.82
C THR A 32 -9.51 9.13 5.39
N TRP A 33 -8.73 8.49 4.51
CA TRP A 33 -9.06 8.37 3.08
C TRP A 33 -9.91 7.14 2.72
N GLY A 34 -10.55 6.53 3.71
CA GLY A 34 -11.58 5.51 3.48
C GLY A 34 -11.06 4.07 3.42
N LYS A 35 -9.77 3.78 3.75
CA LYS A 35 -9.24 2.41 3.78
C LYS A 35 -10.10 1.47 4.63
N SER A 36 -10.35 1.82 5.89
CA SER A 36 -11.15 0.98 6.80
C SER A 36 -12.60 0.83 6.35
N SER A 37 -13.21 1.92 5.82
CA SER A 37 -14.57 1.86 5.25
C SER A 37 -14.66 0.92 4.04
N LEU A 38 -13.63 0.89 3.18
CA LEU A 38 -13.53 -0.06 2.07
C LEU A 38 -13.48 -1.51 2.59
N LEU A 39 -12.62 -1.77 3.59
CA LEU A 39 -12.51 -3.11 4.18
C LEU A 39 -13.80 -3.53 4.89
N ASP A 40 -14.51 -2.60 5.52
CA ASP A 40 -15.81 -2.84 6.13
C ASP A 40 -16.87 -3.19 5.07
N ALA A 41 -16.93 -2.43 3.97
CA ALA A 41 -17.84 -2.71 2.86
C ALA A 41 -17.62 -4.12 2.28
N LEU A 42 -16.36 -4.51 2.07
CA LEU A 42 -16.01 -5.86 1.64
C LEU A 42 -16.43 -6.93 2.66
N SER A 43 -16.16 -6.69 3.95
CA SER A 43 -16.51 -7.63 5.03
C SER A 43 -18.02 -7.81 5.19
N ILE A 44 -18.79 -6.73 4.99
CA ILE A 44 -20.27 -6.76 5.01
C ILE A 44 -20.82 -7.52 3.80
N ALA A 45 -20.25 -7.25 2.62
CA ALA A 45 -20.73 -7.86 1.38
C ALA A 45 -20.47 -9.37 1.30
N LEU A 46 -19.36 -9.84 1.90
CA LEU A 46 -18.87 -11.21 1.81
C LEU A 46 -18.58 -11.82 3.19
N SER A 47 -19.50 -11.63 4.13
CA SER A 47 -19.35 -12.14 5.50
C SER A 47 -19.20 -13.66 5.55
N PRO A 48 -18.25 -14.20 6.35
CA PRO A 48 -18.00 -15.64 6.46
C PRO A 48 -19.20 -16.43 6.97
N ASP A 49 -20.05 -15.83 7.81
CA ASP A 49 -21.24 -16.47 8.38
C ASP A 49 -22.43 -16.53 7.41
N ALA A 50 -22.26 -15.98 6.21
CA ALA A 50 -23.28 -15.89 5.16
C ALA A 50 -24.59 -15.22 5.64
N LYS A 51 -24.51 -14.36 6.67
CA LYS A 51 -25.62 -13.54 7.13
C LYS A 51 -25.61 -12.20 6.40
N PHE A 52 -26.78 -11.76 6.02
CA PHE A 52 -26.95 -10.45 5.43
C PHE A 52 -26.86 -9.36 6.50
N HIS A 53 -26.01 -8.38 6.24
CA HIS A 53 -25.93 -7.19 7.08
C HIS A 53 -27.16 -6.30 6.85
N ASN A 54 -27.72 -5.79 7.93
CA ASN A 54 -28.72 -4.74 7.89
C ASN A 54 -28.01 -3.40 8.12
N PHE A 55 -28.09 -2.51 7.12
CA PHE A 55 -27.48 -1.20 7.24
C PHE A 55 -28.25 -0.33 8.25
N HIS A 56 -27.51 0.53 8.93
CA HIS A 56 -28.03 1.51 9.88
C HIS A 56 -27.82 2.92 9.36
N PHE A 57 -28.50 3.91 9.92
CA PHE A 57 -28.31 5.32 9.54
C PHE A 57 -26.85 5.78 9.63
N SER A 58 -26.10 5.26 10.58
CA SER A 58 -24.66 5.55 10.74
C SER A 58 -23.77 5.03 9.62
N ASP A 59 -24.26 4.14 8.76
CA ASP A 59 -23.51 3.60 7.63
C ASP A 59 -23.57 4.52 6.40
N PHE A 60 -24.52 5.47 6.37
CA PHE A 60 -24.66 6.42 5.26
C PHE A 60 -23.61 7.53 5.35
N HIS A 61 -23.02 7.86 4.21
CA HIS A 61 -22.02 8.93 4.14
C HIS A 61 -22.62 10.28 4.50
N VAL A 62 -21.87 11.07 5.29
CA VAL A 62 -22.22 12.46 5.62
C VAL A 62 -21.30 13.39 4.83
N ASP A 63 -21.90 14.26 4.03
CA ASP A 63 -21.17 15.27 3.26
C ASP A 63 -21.06 16.56 4.07
N TYR A 64 -19.91 16.77 4.67
CA TYR A 64 -19.65 17.96 5.48
C TYR A 64 -19.52 19.25 4.64
N SER A 65 -19.26 19.14 3.34
CA SER A 65 -19.14 20.28 2.43
C SER A 65 -20.51 20.90 2.09
N LEU A 66 -21.57 20.11 2.22
CA LEU A 66 -22.95 20.51 1.94
C LEU A 66 -23.80 20.76 3.22
N GLY A 67 -23.18 21.20 4.31
CA GLY A 67 -23.90 21.50 5.53
C GLY A 67 -24.37 20.28 6.31
N HIS A 68 -23.55 19.22 6.41
CA HIS A 68 -23.85 17.97 7.11
C HIS A 68 -25.00 17.14 6.49
N THR A 69 -25.18 17.24 5.18
CA THR A 69 -26.20 16.47 4.48
C THR A 69 -25.79 15.00 4.37
N GLN A 70 -26.60 14.12 4.92
CA GLN A 70 -26.39 12.68 4.78
C GLN A 70 -26.97 12.20 3.45
N VAL A 71 -26.23 11.35 2.71
CA VAL A 71 -26.74 10.76 1.47
C VAL A 71 -27.90 9.82 1.76
N SER A 72 -28.82 9.69 0.79
CA SER A 72 -30.02 8.84 0.93
C SER A 72 -29.78 7.38 0.52
N GLN A 73 -28.72 7.11 -0.23
CA GLN A 73 -28.47 5.79 -0.82
C GLN A 73 -27.03 5.32 -0.63
N ILE A 74 -26.90 4.02 -0.40
CA ILE A 74 -25.62 3.28 -0.42
C ILE A 74 -25.64 2.33 -1.62
N HIS A 75 -24.56 2.29 -2.38
CA HIS A 75 -24.33 1.32 -3.43
C HIS A 75 -22.98 0.63 -3.25
N ILE A 76 -22.96 -0.70 -3.24
CA ILE A 76 -21.75 -1.51 -3.23
C ILE A 76 -21.88 -2.51 -4.37
N VAL A 77 -20.98 -2.42 -5.36
CA VAL A 77 -20.97 -3.33 -6.52
C VAL A 77 -19.66 -4.10 -6.56
N LEU A 78 -19.75 -5.41 -6.64
CA LEU A 78 -18.63 -6.34 -6.74
C LEU A 78 -18.61 -6.99 -8.13
N ASN A 79 -17.53 -6.81 -8.88
CA ASN A 79 -17.32 -7.47 -10.16
C ASN A 79 -16.42 -8.70 -10.01
N TRP A 80 -16.93 -9.85 -10.41
CA TRP A 80 -16.27 -11.14 -10.36
C TRP A 80 -15.91 -11.62 -11.76
N VAL A 81 -14.66 -12.02 -11.95
CA VAL A 81 -14.12 -12.45 -13.23
C VAL A 81 -13.51 -13.85 -13.11
N GLU A 82 -13.62 -14.65 -14.16
CA GLU A 82 -12.96 -15.95 -14.24
C GLU A 82 -11.43 -15.82 -14.24
N ASP A 83 -10.73 -16.71 -13.58
CA ASP A 83 -9.27 -16.80 -13.61
C ASP A 83 -8.76 -17.44 -14.92
N TYR A 84 -9.59 -18.29 -15.53
CA TYR A 84 -9.33 -18.93 -16.81
C TYR A 84 -10.64 -19.22 -17.56
N PRO A 85 -10.63 -19.24 -18.90
CA PRO A 85 -11.83 -19.48 -19.69
C PRO A 85 -12.48 -20.81 -19.35
N GLY A 86 -13.78 -20.80 -19.08
CA GLY A 86 -14.58 -21.98 -18.77
C GLY A 86 -14.67 -22.34 -17.29
N GLU A 87 -14.08 -21.56 -16.38
CA GLU A 87 -14.21 -21.81 -14.93
C GLU A 87 -15.69 -21.75 -14.46
N HIS A 88 -16.52 -20.93 -15.11
CA HIS A 88 -17.96 -20.85 -14.84
C HIS A 88 -18.70 -22.20 -14.96
N LYS A 89 -18.15 -23.19 -15.72
CA LYS A 89 -18.71 -24.53 -15.88
C LYS A 89 -18.44 -25.43 -14.69
N ALA A 90 -17.52 -25.03 -13.79
CA ALA A 90 -17.20 -25.82 -12.60
C ALA A 90 -18.44 -26.01 -11.71
N ARG A 91 -18.57 -27.19 -11.09
CA ARG A 91 -19.74 -27.60 -10.28
C ARG A 91 -20.12 -26.54 -9.22
N ARG A 92 -19.13 -25.86 -8.62
CA ARG A 92 -19.32 -24.84 -7.60
C ARG A 92 -20.00 -23.56 -8.11
N TYR A 93 -19.91 -23.27 -9.42
CA TYR A 93 -20.46 -22.05 -10.04
C TYR A 93 -21.69 -22.31 -10.91
N ARG A 94 -22.20 -23.53 -10.98
CA ARG A 94 -23.36 -23.88 -11.83
C ARG A 94 -24.61 -23.08 -11.50
N SER A 95 -24.85 -22.79 -10.21
CA SER A 95 -26.01 -22.00 -9.77
C SER A 95 -25.97 -20.55 -10.27
N PHE A 96 -24.81 -20.02 -10.57
CA PHE A 96 -24.63 -18.65 -11.10
C PHE A 96 -24.91 -18.54 -12.59
N LYS A 97 -25.32 -19.63 -13.26
CA LYS A 97 -25.61 -19.61 -14.71
C LYS A 97 -26.51 -18.46 -15.16
N PRO A 98 -27.58 -18.09 -14.45
CA PRO A 98 -28.47 -16.99 -14.85
C PRO A 98 -27.81 -15.62 -14.87
N VAL A 99 -26.79 -15.38 -14.05
CA VAL A 99 -26.17 -14.08 -13.82
C VAL A 99 -24.83 -13.87 -14.54
N TRP A 100 -24.38 -14.88 -15.31
CA TRP A 100 -23.15 -14.75 -16.08
C TRP A 100 -23.29 -13.83 -17.29
N VAL A 101 -22.39 -12.87 -17.39
CA VAL A 101 -22.26 -11.92 -18.49
C VAL A 101 -20.96 -12.18 -19.26
N ARG A 102 -20.90 -11.83 -20.53
CA ARG A 102 -19.66 -11.96 -21.33
C ARG A 102 -18.60 -10.96 -20.89
N ASN A 103 -17.36 -11.41 -20.84
CA ASN A 103 -16.17 -10.58 -20.60
C ASN A 103 -15.16 -10.85 -21.74
N GLY A 104 -15.10 -9.94 -22.71
CA GLY A 104 -14.28 -10.13 -23.91
C GLY A 104 -14.78 -11.29 -24.80
N LYS A 105 -13.85 -11.94 -25.54
CA LYS A 105 -14.20 -13.01 -26.51
C LYS A 105 -14.61 -14.31 -25.83
N ASP A 106 -13.89 -14.75 -24.80
CA ASP A 106 -14.03 -16.10 -24.23
C ASP A 106 -14.28 -16.14 -22.73
N GLY A 107 -14.23 -15.00 -22.03
CA GLY A 107 -14.39 -14.89 -20.59
C GLY A 107 -15.83 -14.68 -20.14
N LYS A 108 -16.07 -14.97 -18.85
CA LYS A 108 -17.32 -14.67 -18.16
C LYS A 108 -17.04 -13.87 -16.91
N GLN A 109 -18.01 -13.03 -16.55
CA GLN A 109 -18.03 -12.22 -15.34
C GLN A 109 -19.45 -12.09 -14.82
N PHE A 110 -19.61 -11.63 -13.59
CA PHE A 110 -20.89 -11.17 -13.07
C PHE A 110 -20.71 -10.04 -12.09
N TYR A 111 -21.76 -9.28 -11.91
CA TYR A 111 -21.81 -8.15 -10.98
C TYR A 111 -22.81 -8.45 -9.88
N TYR A 112 -22.38 -8.31 -8.64
CA TYR A 112 -23.23 -8.42 -7.46
C TYR A 112 -23.36 -7.05 -6.81
N GLN A 113 -24.58 -6.57 -6.66
CA GLN A 113 -24.89 -5.27 -6.09
C GLN A 113 -25.63 -5.40 -4.78
N ILE A 114 -25.28 -4.56 -3.83
CA ILE A 114 -26.01 -4.28 -2.61
C ILE A 114 -26.40 -2.81 -2.66
N THR A 115 -27.69 -2.52 -2.55
CA THR A 115 -28.24 -1.17 -2.43
C THR A 115 -28.89 -1.04 -1.09
N SER A 116 -28.75 0.11 -0.46
CA SER A 116 -29.48 0.44 0.75
C SER A 116 -30.02 1.84 0.63
N GLU A 117 -31.31 2.02 0.83
CA GLU A 117 -32.01 3.29 0.73
C GLU A 117 -32.61 3.66 2.06
N ARG A 118 -32.52 4.94 2.37
CA ARG A 118 -33.11 5.53 3.56
C ARG A 118 -34.47 6.10 3.23
N GLU A 119 -35.51 5.55 3.84
CA GLU A 119 -36.87 6.05 3.80
C GLU A 119 -37.31 6.47 5.21
N ASP A 120 -37.41 7.78 5.47
CA ASP A 120 -37.77 8.37 6.77
C ASP A 120 -37.10 7.68 7.98
N ASP A 121 -37.78 6.77 8.64
CA ASP A 121 -37.29 6.04 9.82
C ASP A 121 -36.85 4.60 9.54
N LYS A 122 -36.80 4.19 8.26
CA LYS A 122 -36.43 2.83 7.87
C LYS A 122 -35.27 2.83 6.88
N VAL A 123 -34.52 1.73 6.93
CA VAL A 123 -33.45 1.47 5.95
C VAL A 123 -33.83 0.19 5.21
N ILE A 124 -34.05 0.30 3.91
CA ILE A 124 -34.38 -0.83 3.04
C ILE A 124 -33.10 -1.27 2.33
N THR A 125 -32.77 -2.55 2.40
CA THR A 125 -31.58 -3.11 1.77
C THR A 125 -31.95 -4.19 0.77
N GLU A 126 -31.52 -4.01 -0.47
CA GLU A 126 -31.76 -4.94 -1.56
C GLU A 126 -30.46 -5.51 -2.12
N ARG A 127 -30.54 -6.68 -2.76
CA ARG A 127 -29.39 -7.41 -3.30
C ARG A 127 -29.73 -7.98 -4.66
N HIS A 128 -29.00 -7.53 -5.67
CA HIS A 128 -29.25 -7.85 -7.05
C HIS A 128 -28.00 -8.32 -7.78
N PHE A 129 -28.18 -8.92 -8.93
CA PHE A 129 -27.13 -9.15 -9.90
C PHE A 129 -27.39 -8.26 -11.10
N LEU A 130 -26.31 -7.71 -11.70
CA LEU A 130 -26.41 -6.77 -12.79
C LEU A 130 -25.87 -7.36 -14.09
N ASP A 131 -26.41 -6.89 -15.21
CA ASP A 131 -25.87 -7.12 -16.53
C ASP A 131 -24.67 -6.19 -16.84
N SER A 132 -24.10 -6.27 -18.03
CA SER A 132 -22.98 -5.41 -18.46
C SER A 132 -23.38 -3.93 -18.63
N GLY A 133 -24.65 -3.65 -18.73
CA GLY A 133 -25.22 -2.29 -18.84
C GLY A 133 -25.54 -1.68 -17.47
N GLY A 134 -25.41 -2.45 -16.38
CA GLY A 134 -25.77 -2.02 -15.04
C GLY A 134 -27.26 -2.20 -14.70
N ASN A 135 -28.03 -2.90 -15.56
CA ASN A 135 -29.43 -3.18 -15.28
C ASN A 135 -29.58 -4.42 -14.41
N ILE A 136 -30.60 -4.44 -13.57
CA ILE A 136 -30.89 -5.58 -12.70
C ILE A 136 -31.31 -6.79 -13.54
N ILE A 137 -30.66 -7.93 -13.32
CA ILE A 137 -31.07 -9.20 -13.90
C ILE A 137 -32.19 -9.77 -13.07
N ASP A 138 -33.34 -10.02 -13.70
CA ASP A 138 -34.45 -10.71 -13.03
C ASP A 138 -34.03 -12.15 -12.67
N CYS A 139 -33.81 -12.39 -11.38
CA CYS A 139 -33.39 -13.65 -10.84
C CYS A 139 -34.15 -13.92 -9.54
N PRO A 140 -35.18 -14.80 -9.56
CA PRO A 140 -36.00 -15.12 -8.39
C PRO A 140 -35.19 -15.62 -7.19
N ASP A 141 -34.05 -16.29 -7.47
CA ASP A 141 -33.16 -16.86 -6.46
C ASP A 141 -31.99 -15.90 -6.05
N SER A 142 -32.07 -14.58 -6.31
CA SER A 142 -30.99 -13.62 -6.07
C SER A 142 -30.42 -13.69 -4.65
N HIS A 143 -31.27 -13.75 -3.63
CA HIS A 143 -30.86 -13.89 -2.23
C HIS A 143 -30.13 -15.22 -1.94
N LYS A 144 -30.54 -16.31 -2.56
CA LYS A 144 -29.90 -17.62 -2.42
C LYS A 144 -28.52 -17.63 -3.09
N LEU A 145 -28.41 -17.04 -4.28
CA LEU A 145 -27.15 -16.86 -4.98
C LEU A 145 -26.20 -15.95 -4.20
N ALA A 146 -26.69 -14.86 -3.63
CA ALA A 146 -25.89 -13.96 -2.78
C ALA A 146 -25.31 -14.70 -1.57
N ARG A 147 -26.13 -15.49 -0.85
CA ARG A 147 -25.62 -16.35 0.25
C ARG A 147 -24.60 -17.37 -0.24
N GLN A 148 -24.84 -17.97 -1.39
CA GLN A 148 -23.89 -18.91 -1.97
C GLN A 148 -22.56 -18.23 -2.36
N LEU A 149 -22.60 -17.01 -2.85
CA LEU A 149 -21.40 -16.20 -3.12
C LEU A 149 -20.59 -15.97 -1.84
N MET A 150 -21.25 -15.57 -0.75
CA MET A 150 -20.61 -15.40 0.56
C MET A 150 -19.96 -16.70 1.06
N VAL A 151 -20.61 -17.85 0.86
CA VAL A 151 -20.06 -19.16 1.23
C VAL A 151 -18.87 -19.55 0.35
N LEU A 152 -18.89 -19.21 -0.95
CA LEU A 152 -17.82 -19.54 -1.87
C LEU A 152 -16.61 -18.63 -1.71
N HIS A 153 -16.83 -17.36 -1.46
CA HIS A 153 -15.79 -16.32 -1.37
C HIS A 153 -15.91 -15.50 -0.09
N PRO A 154 -15.83 -16.13 1.09
CA PRO A 154 -15.90 -15.41 2.35
C PRO A 154 -14.66 -14.53 2.53
N ILE A 155 -14.85 -13.39 3.16
CA ILE A 155 -13.75 -12.55 3.59
C ILE A 155 -13.26 -12.97 4.96
N VAL A 156 -11.98 -13.27 5.07
CA VAL A 156 -11.30 -13.49 6.33
C VAL A 156 -10.42 -12.28 6.63
N ARG A 157 -10.86 -11.45 7.58
CA ARG A 157 -10.19 -10.19 7.93
C ARG A 157 -9.40 -10.34 9.22
N ILE A 158 -8.09 -10.13 9.13
CA ILE A 158 -7.16 -10.08 10.25
C ILE A 158 -6.91 -8.61 10.56
N ARG A 159 -7.53 -8.09 11.64
CA ARG A 159 -7.50 -6.66 12.01
C ARG A 159 -6.32 -6.28 12.89
N ASP A 160 -5.82 -7.20 13.69
CA ASP A 160 -4.77 -6.88 14.67
C ASP A 160 -3.89 -8.12 14.89
N ALA A 161 -2.60 -7.90 14.89
CA ALA A 161 -1.65 -8.88 15.41
C ALA A 161 -1.88 -9.22 16.90
N ARG A 162 -2.75 -8.47 17.63
CA ARG A 162 -3.25 -8.89 18.96
C ARG A 162 -4.12 -10.13 18.90
N GLN A 163 -4.78 -10.41 17.79
CA GLN A 163 -5.45 -11.68 17.59
C GLN A 163 -4.44 -12.84 17.55
N LEU A 164 -3.16 -12.54 17.37
CA LEU A 164 -2.04 -13.42 17.66
C LEU A 164 -1.77 -13.54 19.17
N ARG A 165 -2.28 -12.60 19.98
CA ARG A 165 -2.18 -12.58 21.45
C ARG A 165 -3.58 -12.39 22.03
N LEU A 166 -4.13 -13.43 22.60
CA LEU A 166 -5.09 -13.43 23.73
C LEU A 166 -6.26 -12.41 23.74
N ASP A 167 -7.46 -12.91 23.53
CA ASP A 167 -8.58 -12.66 24.45
C ASP A 167 -9.60 -13.79 24.30
N THR A 168 -9.43 -14.83 25.09
CA THR A 168 -10.17 -16.09 25.01
C THR A 168 -11.17 -16.27 26.14
N ALA A 169 -11.42 -15.26 26.95
CA ALA A 169 -12.21 -15.49 28.18
C ALA A 169 -13.72 -15.34 28.04
N GLN A 170 -14.26 -14.77 26.97
CA GLN A 170 -15.70 -14.47 26.88
C GLN A 170 -16.47 -15.11 25.72
N GLN A 171 -15.84 -15.81 24.79
CA GLN A 171 -16.51 -16.44 23.64
C GLN A 171 -16.55 -17.97 23.67
N GLU A 172 -15.99 -18.60 24.70
CA GLU A 172 -15.82 -20.06 24.74
C GLU A 172 -17.07 -20.85 25.16
N GLU A 173 -18.07 -20.24 25.74
CA GLU A 173 -19.23 -21.00 26.29
C GLU A 173 -20.36 -21.27 25.29
N PHE A 174 -20.50 -20.51 24.21
CA PHE A 174 -21.67 -20.63 23.33
C PHE A 174 -21.48 -21.51 22.07
N ASP A 175 -20.24 -21.87 21.69
CA ASP A 175 -19.94 -22.50 20.39
C ASP A 175 -19.57 -23.99 20.46
N LEU A 176 -19.64 -24.62 21.61
CA LEU A 176 -19.06 -25.96 21.85
C LEU A 176 -19.92 -27.12 21.33
N GLU A 177 -21.19 -26.93 21.07
CA GLU A 177 -22.10 -28.04 20.73
C GLU A 177 -22.19 -28.39 19.25
N GLN A 178 -21.70 -27.53 18.34
CA GLN A 178 -21.83 -27.74 16.87
C GLN A 178 -20.56 -27.99 16.10
N ARG A 179 -19.38 -28.01 16.74
CA ARG A 179 -18.10 -28.26 16.05
C ARG A 179 -17.74 -29.74 16.00
N ASN A 180 -17.24 -30.17 14.85
CA ASN A 180 -16.61 -31.46 14.69
C ASN A 180 -15.54 -31.63 15.79
N LEU A 181 -15.78 -32.49 16.79
CA LEU A 181 -14.97 -32.65 18.01
C LEU A 181 -13.45 -32.83 17.74
N ILE A 182 -13.11 -33.40 16.59
CA ILE A 182 -11.71 -33.64 16.19
C ILE A 182 -11.04 -32.32 15.81
N ASN A 183 -11.68 -31.46 15.00
CA ASN A 183 -11.11 -30.19 14.56
C ASN A 183 -10.99 -29.21 15.73
N ALA A 184 -11.97 -29.19 16.64
CA ALA A 184 -11.93 -28.37 17.85
C ALA A 184 -10.78 -28.76 18.78
N ARG A 185 -10.47 -30.06 18.92
CA ARG A 185 -9.32 -30.53 19.71
C ARG A 185 -7.99 -30.11 19.08
N ILE A 186 -7.87 -30.17 17.76
CA ILE A 186 -6.67 -29.76 17.02
C ILE A 186 -6.47 -28.24 17.15
N GLU A 187 -7.53 -27.47 16.98
CA GLU A 187 -7.51 -26.00 17.11
C GLU A 187 -7.08 -25.58 18.53
N ARG A 188 -7.66 -26.16 19.58
CA ARG A 188 -7.26 -25.90 20.97
C ARG A 188 -5.80 -26.25 21.25
N ARG A 189 -5.32 -27.36 20.72
CA ARG A 189 -3.93 -27.78 20.89
C ARG A 189 -2.97 -26.79 20.21
N LEU A 190 -3.30 -26.34 19.00
CA LEU A 190 -2.54 -25.33 18.26
C LEU A 190 -2.54 -24.01 19.01
N ASP A 191 -3.68 -23.57 19.50
CA ASP A 191 -3.80 -22.33 20.27
C ASP A 191 -2.94 -22.35 21.53
N ASN A 192 -3.02 -23.42 22.32
CA ASN A 192 -2.22 -23.59 23.52
C ASN A 192 -0.71 -23.63 23.19
N THR A 193 -0.32 -24.32 22.13
CA THR A 193 1.10 -24.38 21.72
C THR A 193 1.57 -23.01 21.23
N CYS A 194 0.79 -22.31 20.42
CA CYS A 194 1.11 -20.96 19.95
C CYS A 194 1.20 -19.98 21.14
N ARG A 195 0.28 -20.05 22.10
CA ARG A 195 0.31 -19.24 23.32
C ARG A 195 1.57 -19.46 24.13
N ARG A 196 1.94 -20.71 24.38
CA ARG A 196 3.17 -21.07 25.13
C ARG A 196 4.41 -20.62 24.40
N LEU A 197 4.46 -20.75 23.08
CA LEU A 197 5.57 -20.29 22.25
C LEU A 197 5.76 -18.77 22.30
N LEU A 198 4.68 -18.01 22.35
CA LEU A 198 4.73 -16.55 22.47
C LEU A 198 5.13 -16.08 23.87
N THR A 199 4.62 -16.75 24.92
CA THR A 199 4.87 -16.35 26.31
C THR A 199 6.17 -16.93 26.89
N ARG A 200 6.55 -18.16 26.52
CA ARG A 200 7.72 -18.89 27.03
C ARG A 200 8.36 -19.78 25.97
N PRO A 201 9.04 -19.21 24.97
CA PRO A 201 9.55 -19.95 23.81
C PRO A 201 10.55 -21.07 24.17
N GLY A 202 11.27 -20.94 25.31
CA GLY A 202 12.21 -21.96 25.80
C GLY A 202 11.55 -23.22 26.34
N HIS A 203 10.28 -23.20 26.70
CA HIS A 203 9.55 -24.30 27.32
C HIS A 203 8.77 -25.20 26.35
N VAL A 204 8.87 -24.96 25.05
CA VAL A 204 8.23 -25.82 24.05
C VAL A 204 9.23 -26.76 23.44
N SER A 205 9.00 -28.08 23.61
CA SER A 205 9.88 -29.10 23.07
C SER A 205 9.81 -29.21 21.55
N SER A 206 10.88 -29.71 20.93
CA SER A 206 10.91 -29.94 19.47
C SER A 206 9.84 -30.94 19.02
N ASP A 207 9.48 -31.91 19.85
CA ASP A 207 8.46 -32.92 19.53
C ASP A 207 7.05 -32.36 19.64
N GLU A 208 6.81 -31.43 20.59
CA GLU A 208 5.56 -30.67 20.66
C GLU A 208 5.36 -29.82 19.40
N ILE A 209 6.40 -29.15 18.92
CA ILE A 209 6.38 -28.40 17.65
C ILE A 209 6.07 -29.34 16.48
N LYS A 210 6.76 -30.48 16.37
CA LYS A 210 6.49 -31.46 15.30
C LYS A 210 5.06 -31.98 15.34
N SER A 211 4.53 -32.28 16.52
CA SER A 211 3.16 -32.76 16.67
C SER A 211 2.12 -31.70 16.32
N SER A 212 2.39 -30.44 16.68
CA SER A 212 1.53 -29.28 16.32
C SER A 212 1.56 -28.99 14.82
N ILE A 213 2.72 -29.15 14.16
CA ILE A 213 2.85 -29.05 12.71
C ILE A 213 2.02 -30.15 12.01
N ARG A 214 2.05 -31.40 12.51
CA ARG A 214 1.21 -32.47 11.94
C ARG A 214 -0.28 -32.17 12.09
N ALA A 215 -0.71 -31.71 13.27
CA ALA A 215 -2.08 -31.32 13.52
C ALA A 215 -2.52 -30.14 12.62
N LEU A 216 -1.64 -29.15 12.45
CA LEU A 216 -1.86 -28.02 11.54
C LEU A 216 -1.99 -28.49 10.10
N ARG A 217 -1.19 -29.44 9.66
CA ARG A 217 -1.27 -30.04 8.33
C ARG A 217 -2.66 -30.61 8.05
N THR A 218 -3.24 -31.33 9.00
CA THR A 218 -4.59 -31.90 8.86
C THR A 218 -5.65 -30.80 8.71
N LEU A 219 -5.55 -29.72 9.48
CA LEU A 219 -6.47 -28.57 9.37
C LEU A 219 -6.31 -27.84 8.03
N VAL A 220 -5.09 -27.62 7.59
CA VAL A 220 -4.83 -26.92 6.34
C VAL A 220 -5.27 -27.76 5.14
N ASP A 221 -5.02 -29.06 5.13
CA ASP A 221 -5.52 -29.96 4.08
C ASP A 221 -7.06 -29.99 4.03
N HIS A 222 -7.71 -29.79 5.17
CA HIS A 222 -9.16 -29.71 5.25
C HIS A 222 -9.72 -28.38 4.72
N TYR A 223 -9.14 -27.25 5.14
CA TYR A 223 -9.66 -25.90 4.82
C TYR A 223 -9.11 -25.30 3.54
N PHE A 224 -7.91 -25.69 3.16
CA PHE A 224 -7.26 -25.23 1.94
C PHE A 224 -7.10 -26.43 0.99
N ALA A 225 -8.04 -26.62 0.09
CA ALA A 225 -7.84 -27.57 -1.00
C ALA A 225 -6.77 -26.99 -1.96
N PHE A 226 -5.50 -27.15 -1.60
CA PHE A 226 -4.37 -26.80 -2.45
C PHE A 226 -4.29 -27.76 -3.63
N THR A 227 -5.17 -27.63 -4.60
CA THR A 227 -4.94 -28.20 -5.91
C THR A 227 -4.06 -27.20 -6.66
N PRO A 228 -2.86 -27.59 -7.10
CA PRO A 228 -2.05 -26.77 -7.98
C PRO A 228 -2.78 -26.69 -9.33
N HIS A 229 -3.69 -25.73 -9.46
CA HIS A 229 -4.30 -25.43 -10.72
C HIS A 229 -3.50 -24.33 -11.37
N HIS A 230 -2.85 -24.72 -12.44
CA HIS A 230 -2.04 -23.98 -13.37
C HIS A 230 -0.62 -23.61 -12.90
N LYS A 231 0.33 -24.10 -13.67
CA LYS A 231 1.66 -23.50 -13.81
C LYS A 231 1.40 -22.00 -13.98
N ALA A 232 1.82 -21.19 -13.00
CA ALA A 232 1.80 -19.76 -13.16
C ALA A 232 2.40 -19.42 -14.52
N PRO A 233 1.80 -18.55 -15.32
CA PRO A 233 2.38 -18.15 -16.58
C PRO A 233 3.82 -17.74 -16.31
N ARG A 234 4.74 -18.27 -17.10
CA ARG A 234 6.20 -18.06 -17.00
C ARG A 234 6.61 -16.61 -17.23
N SER A 235 5.70 -15.73 -17.37
CA SER A 235 5.96 -14.32 -17.61
C SER A 235 5.51 -13.51 -16.42
N GLU A 236 6.36 -12.60 -16.17
CA GLU A 236 6.10 -11.30 -15.63
C GLU A 236 6.42 -11.12 -14.16
N GLN A 237 7.54 -10.46 -14.04
CA GLN A 237 7.80 -9.40 -13.05
C GLN A 237 8.25 -9.87 -11.68
N ARG A 238 9.35 -10.58 -11.66
CA ARG A 238 10.20 -10.55 -10.48
C ARG A 238 11.33 -9.59 -10.74
N PHE A 239 11.24 -8.41 -10.14
CA PHE A 239 12.26 -7.37 -10.21
C PHE A 239 13.58 -7.78 -9.56
N PHE A 240 13.50 -8.72 -8.63
CA PHE A 240 14.66 -9.40 -8.08
C PHE A 240 14.49 -10.89 -8.35
N PRO A 241 15.52 -11.60 -8.77
CA PRO A 241 15.51 -13.05 -8.77
C PRO A 241 15.52 -13.48 -7.31
N GLU A 242 14.35 -13.47 -6.68
CA GLU A 242 14.20 -14.15 -5.43
C GLU A 242 14.49 -15.62 -5.71
N ARG A 243 15.61 -16.11 -5.19
CA ARG A 243 15.92 -17.54 -5.11
C ARG A 243 14.96 -18.24 -4.13
N ILE A 244 13.72 -17.81 -4.08
CA ILE A 244 12.67 -18.49 -3.35
C ILE A 244 12.18 -19.57 -4.29
N HIS A 245 12.62 -20.79 -4.04
CA HIS A 245 11.99 -21.98 -4.62
C HIS A 245 10.51 -21.91 -4.25
N TYR A 246 9.66 -21.65 -5.23
CA TYR A 246 8.22 -21.72 -5.07
C TYR A 246 7.84 -23.10 -4.60
N SER A 247 7.54 -23.23 -3.34
CA SER A 247 6.66 -24.27 -2.87
C SER A 247 5.25 -23.71 -2.88
N PRO A 248 4.36 -24.20 -3.75
CA PRO A 248 2.97 -23.72 -3.79
C PRO A 248 2.19 -24.06 -2.52
N ASN A 249 2.81 -24.77 -1.58
CA ASN A 249 2.17 -25.26 -0.38
C ASN A 249 2.90 -24.74 0.88
N PRO A 250 2.26 -23.83 1.66
CA PRO A 250 2.81 -23.36 2.92
C PRO A 250 3.18 -24.48 3.90
N LEU A 251 2.54 -25.64 3.80
CA LEU A 251 2.83 -26.83 4.61
C LEU A 251 4.12 -27.53 4.23
N GLU A 252 4.48 -27.52 2.93
CA GLU A 252 5.79 -28.01 2.51
C GLU A 252 6.90 -27.13 3.06
N MET A 253 6.66 -25.82 3.17
CA MET A 253 7.58 -24.90 3.83
C MET A 253 7.78 -25.24 5.31
N LEU A 254 6.71 -25.59 6.05
CA LEU A 254 6.82 -26.04 7.45
C LEU A 254 7.62 -27.34 7.62
N SER A 255 7.59 -28.19 6.62
CA SER A 255 8.26 -29.50 6.64
C SER A 255 9.75 -29.42 6.28
N ARG A 256 10.23 -28.27 5.78
CA ARG A 256 11.63 -28.09 5.41
C ARG A 256 12.54 -28.12 6.65
N PRO A 257 13.58 -28.97 6.67
CA PRO A 257 14.51 -29.04 7.79
C PRO A 257 15.32 -27.73 7.97
N GLU A 258 15.53 -26.99 6.89
CA GLU A 258 16.28 -25.72 6.85
C GLU A 258 15.52 -24.55 7.48
N MET A 259 14.21 -24.69 7.72
CA MET A 259 13.42 -23.61 8.30
C MET A 259 13.76 -23.43 9.80
N THR A 260 14.15 -22.22 10.17
CA THR A 260 14.45 -21.91 11.57
C THR A 260 13.22 -22.10 12.47
N LYS A 261 13.47 -22.40 13.75
CA LYS A 261 12.40 -22.53 14.76
C LYS A 261 11.51 -21.30 14.79
N GLN A 262 12.10 -20.11 14.69
CA GLN A 262 11.40 -18.83 14.67
C GLN A 262 10.46 -18.68 13.47
N ASN A 263 10.92 -19.03 12.27
CA ASN A 263 10.08 -18.96 11.07
C ASN A 263 8.88 -19.92 11.14
N LYS A 264 9.08 -21.12 11.70
CA LYS A 264 7.98 -22.06 11.95
C LYS A 264 6.94 -21.49 12.89
N LEU A 265 7.38 -20.76 13.94
CA LEU A 265 6.49 -20.08 14.88
C LEU A 265 5.68 -18.96 14.23
N VAL A 266 6.33 -18.13 13.41
CA VAL A 266 5.65 -17.04 12.69
C VAL A 266 4.59 -17.60 11.76
N LEU A 267 4.90 -18.65 10.99
CA LEU A 267 3.94 -19.29 10.11
C LEU A 267 2.77 -19.92 10.87
N MET A 268 3.06 -20.60 11.97
CA MET A 268 2.02 -21.16 12.86
C MET A 268 1.12 -20.06 13.43
N GLY A 269 1.70 -18.96 13.89
CA GLY A 269 0.96 -17.79 14.37
C GLY A 269 0.04 -17.19 13.29
N LEU A 270 0.54 -17.03 12.07
CA LEU A 270 -0.24 -16.51 10.95
C LEU A 270 -1.42 -17.42 10.59
N ILE A 271 -1.20 -18.74 10.53
CA ILE A 271 -2.28 -19.69 10.23
C ILE A 271 -3.31 -19.70 11.38
N ASN A 272 -2.86 -19.63 12.63
CA ASN A 272 -3.75 -19.54 13.77
C ASN A 272 -4.58 -18.23 13.74
N ALA A 273 -3.95 -17.09 13.41
CA ALA A 273 -4.66 -15.83 13.22
C ALA A 273 -5.72 -15.91 12.12
N TYR A 274 -5.39 -16.57 11.01
CA TYR A 274 -6.33 -16.81 9.92
C TYR A 274 -7.52 -17.68 10.37
N ILE A 275 -7.26 -18.79 11.08
CA ILE A 275 -8.30 -19.67 11.62
C ILE A 275 -9.23 -18.91 12.57
N ARG A 276 -8.68 -18.05 13.43
CA ARG A 276 -9.49 -17.22 14.34
C ARG A 276 -10.28 -16.13 13.61
N ALA A 277 -9.68 -15.49 12.63
CA ALA A 277 -10.32 -14.40 11.89
C ALA A 277 -11.54 -14.86 11.08
N ARG A 278 -11.62 -16.12 10.69
CA ARG A 278 -12.83 -16.69 10.06
C ARG A 278 -14.02 -16.80 11.01
N GLY A 279 -13.79 -16.70 12.33
CA GLY A 279 -14.82 -16.86 13.35
C GLY A 279 -15.29 -18.32 13.54
N PRO A 280 -16.46 -18.53 14.17
CA PRO A 280 -17.00 -19.85 14.49
C PRO A 280 -17.48 -20.63 13.26
N VAL A 281 -17.55 -20.00 12.10
CA VAL A 281 -18.11 -20.62 10.89
C VAL A 281 -17.11 -21.58 10.26
N GLU A 282 -17.51 -22.82 10.02
CA GLU A 282 -16.72 -23.78 9.27
C GLU A 282 -16.77 -23.43 7.79
N LEU A 283 -15.62 -23.05 7.21
CA LEU A 283 -15.52 -22.79 5.78
C LEU A 283 -15.66 -24.10 5.01
N LYS A 284 -16.52 -24.13 4.00
CA LYS A 284 -16.68 -25.31 3.15
C LYS A 284 -15.40 -25.55 2.34
N ARG A 285 -15.07 -26.83 2.12
CA ARG A 285 -13.90 -27.22 1.31
C ARG A 285 -13.87 -26.61 -0.10
N ILE A 286 -15.03 -26.25 -0.64
CA ILE A 286 -15.17 -25.61 -1.95
C ILE A 286 -14.90 -24.10 -1.91
N SER A 287 -14.83 -23.50 -0.72
CA SER A 287 -14.65 -22.05 -0.55
C SER A 287 -13.28 -21.59 -1.05
N ARG A 288 -13.25 -20.37 -1.56
CA ARG A 288 -12.06 -19.64 -1.99
C ARG A 288 -12.05 -18.29 -1.28
N PRO A 289 -11.61 -18.27 -0.03
CA PRO A 289 -11.66 -17.06 0.79
C PRO A 289 -10.75 -15.97 0.24
N ILE A 290 -11.13 -14.71 0.50
CA ILE A 290 -10.29 -13.54 0.30
C ILE A 290 -9.72 -13.17 1.66
N MET A 291 -8.41 -13.03 1.75
CA MET A 291 -7.72 -12.63 2.98
C MET A 291 -7.52 -11.12 3.01
N ILE A 292 -7.97 -10.48 4.07
CA ILE A 292 -7.68 -9.09 4.36
C ILE A 292 -6.70 -9.02 5.54
N LEU A 293 -5.61 -8.30 5.37
CA LEU A 293 -4.65 -7.96 6.41
C LEU A 293 -4.71 -6.45 6.64
N GLU A 294 -5.20 -6.04 7.80
CA GLU A 294 -5.33 -4.63 8.15
C GLU A 294 -4.18 -4.21 9.06
N ASP A 295 -3.31 -3.30 8.55
CA ASP A 295 -2.18 -2.69 9.24
C ASP A 295 -1.36 -3.69 10.09
N PRO A 296 -0.82 -4.78 9.49
CA PRO A 296 -0.17 -5.87 10.24
C PRO A 296 1.10 -5.43 10.97
N GLU A 297 1.67 -4.28 10.58
CA GLU A 297 2.85 -3.69 11.21
C GLU A 297 2.60 -3.15 12.61
N GLY A 298 1.37 -2.86 12.99
CA GLY A 298 1.05 -2.12 14.21
C GLY A 298 1.64 -2.72 15.51
N ARG A 299 2.07 -3.98 15.49
CA ARG A 299 2.67 -4.64 16.66
C ARG A 299 3.71 -5.72 16.33
N LEU A 300 4.07 -5.87 15.06
CA LEU A 300 5.10 -6.81 14.66
C LEU A 300 6.42 -6.07 14.52
N HIS A 301 7.46 -6.63 15.12
CA HIS A 301 8.81 -6.16 14.84
C HIS A 301 9.11 -6.30 13.34
N PRO A 302 9.79 -5.34 12.66
CA PRO A 302 10.03 -5.36 11.23
C PRO A 302 10.55 -6.69 10.69
N ILE A 303 11.48 -7.34 11.39
CA ILE A 303 12.02 -8.67 11.01
C ILE A 303 10.89 -9.72 10.95
N ILE A 304 10.02 -9.74 11.97
CA ILE A 304 8.89 -10.70 12.04
C ILE A 304 7.86 -10.37 10.95
N LEU A 305 7.64 -9.10 10.69
CA LEU A 305 6.74 -8.65 9.61
C LEU A 305 7.25 -9.14 8.24
N HIS A 306 8.55 -9.01 7.95
CA HIS A 306 9.14 -9.52 6.72
C HIS A 306 9.05 -11.05 6.59
N GLN A 307 9.26 -11.77 7.69
CA GLN A 307 9.11 -13.22 7.74
C GLN A 307 7.66 -13.64 7.49
N ALA A 308 6.70 -12.99 8.15
CA ALA A 308 5.27 -13.22 7.96
C ALA A 308 4.85 -12.90 6.51
N TRP A 309 5.36 -11.81 5.95
CA TRP A 309 5.09 -11.40 4.59
C TRP A 309 5.52 -12.45 3.56
N ALA A 310 6.70 -13.05 3.73
CA ALA A 310 7.18 -14.13 2.85
C ALA A 310 6.21 -15.33 2.82
N PHE A 311 5.46 -15.58 3.89
CA PHE A 311 4.44 -16.62 3.94
C PHE A 311 3.11 -16.16 3.34
N VAL A 312 2.67 -14.94 3.65
CA VAL A 312 1.43 -14.35 3.12
C VAL A 312 1.43 -14.33 1.60
N VAL A 313 2.54 -13.90 0.98
CA VAL A 313 2.65 -13.85 -0.49
C VAL A 313 2.39 -15.20 -1.13
N ASN A 314 2.83 -16.29 -0.50
CA ASN A 314 2.72 -17.64 -1.03
C ASN A 314 1.36 -18.33 -0.74
N MET A 315 0.46 -17.69 0.00
CA MET A 315 -0.87 -18.25 0.23
C MET A 315 -1.71 -18.23 -1.06
N PRO A 316 -2.36 -19.33 -1.44
CA PRO A 316 -3.08 -19.48 -2.70
C PRO A 316 -4.49 -18.87 -2.65
N MET A 317 -4.59 -17.62 -2.25
CA MET A 317 -5.84 -16.89 -2.18
C MET A 317 -5.64 -15.42 -2.57
N GLN A 318 -6.69 -14.75 -2.96
CA GLN A 318 -6.67 -13.31 -3.18
C GLN A 318 -6.42 -12.58 -1.86
N LYS A 319 -5.55 -11.58 -1.87
CA LYS A 319 -5.08 -10.86 -0.69
C LYS A 319 -5.27 -9.36 -0.85
N ILE A 320 -5.82 -8.73 0.18
CA ILE A 320 -5.93 -7.28 0.28
C ILE A 320 -5.21 -6.88 1.57
N LEU A 321 -4.24 -6.00 1.45
CA LEU A 321 -3.42 -5.52 2.55
C LEU A 321 -3.58 -4.02 2.68
N THR A 322 -3.81 -3.50 3.89
CA THR A 322 -3.56 -2.09 4.18
C THR A 322 -2.27 -1.95 4.97
N THR A 323 -1.51 -0.92 4.71
CA THR A 323 -0.28 -0.65 5.46
C THR A 323 0.07 0.83 5.47
N ASN A 324 0.63 1.27 6.60
CA ASN A 324 1.29 2.55 6.77
C ASN A 324 2.81 2.38 6.95
N SER A 325 3.33 1.14 6.83
CA SER A 325 4.75 0.83 6.96
C SER A 325 5.50 1.00 5.64
N PRO A 326 6.44 1.94 5.57
CA PRO A 326 7.35 2.07 4.44
C PRO A 326 8.16 0.79 4.17
N GLU A 327 8.56 0.07 5.24
CA GLU A 327 9.31 -1.17 5.16
C GLU A 327 8.50 -2.25 4.43
N LEU A 328 7.21 -2.40 4.78
CA LEU A 328 6.35 -3.36 4.11
C LEU A 328 6.09 -2.95 2.66
N ALA A 329 5.86 -1.67 2.39
CA ALA A 329 5.71 -1.16 1.03
C ALA A 329 6.97 -1.38 0.16
N SER A 330 8.15 -1.46 0.79
CA SER A 330 9.41 -1.72 0.08
C SER A 330 9.53 -3.14 -0.48
N VAL A 331 8.88 -4.12 0.13
CA VAL A 331 9.01 -5.55 -0.25
C VAL A 331 7.87 -6.04 -1.14
N VAL A 332 6.76 -5.29 -1.23
CA VAL A 332 5.63 -5.66 -2.10
C VAL A 332 5.91 -5.26 -3.56
N PRO A 333 5.35 -5.98 -4.56
CA PRO A 333 5.46 -5.56 -5.95
C PRO A 333 4.84 -4.17 -6.17
N LEU A 334 5.53 -3.28 -6.88
CA LEU A 334 5.04 -1.90 -7.10
C LEU A 334 3.67 -1.84 -7.80
N ASN A 335 3.41 -2.76 -8.72
CA ASN A 335 2.13 -2.87 -9.42
C ASN A 335 0.97 -3.35 -8.52
N SER A 336 1.26 -3.92 -7.35
CA SER A 336 0.25 -4.27 -6.35
C SER A 336 -0.15 -3.08 -5.47
N ILE A 337 0.66 -2.02 -5.44
CA ILE A 337 0.41 -0.84 -4.60
C ILE A 337 -0.65 0.04 -5.25
N LYS A 338 -1.66 0.37 -4.45
CA LYS A 338 -2.71 1.32 -4.81
C LYS A 338 -2.80 2.39 -3.73
N LYS A 339 -2.53 3.64 -4.13
CA LYS A 339 -2.62 4.79 -3.24
C LYS A 339 -4.01 5.39 -3.33
N LEU A 340 -4.67 5.46 -2.19
CA LEU A 340 -5.93 6.19 -2.08
C LEU A 340 -5.63 7.66 -1.82
N ASN A 341 -6.38 8.56 -2.45
CA ASN A 341 -6.36 9.99 -2.17
C ASN A 341 -7.81 10.49 -2.10
N ARG A 342 -8.12 11.31 -1.10
CA ARG A 342 -9.46 11.88 -0.95
C ARG A 342 -9.54 13.16 -1.76
N GLU A 343 -10.48 13.20 -2.69
CA GLU A 343 -10.91 14.41 -3.40
C GLU A 343 -12.31 14.82 -2.85
N PRO A 344 -12.77 16.05 -3.04
CA PRO A 344 -14.06 16.50 -2.52
C PRO A 344 -15.24 15.62 -2.94
N ASP A 345 -15.22 15.08 -4.16
CA ASP A 345 -16.31 14.30 -4.73
C ASP A 345 -16.14 12.79 -4.67
N LYS A 346 -14.92 12.31 -4.49
CA LYS A 346 -14.59 10.88 -4.56
C LYS A 346 -13.28 10.57 -3.87
N THR A 347 -13.09 9.30 -3.54
CA THR A 347 -11.77 8.76 -3.24
C THR A 347 -11.16 8.25 -4.54
N ARG A 348 -10.08 8.91 -4.98
CA ARG A 348 -9.34 8.52 -6.17
C ARG A 348 -8.31 7.45 -5.86
N VAL A 349 -8.17 6.49 -6.76
CA VAL A 349 -7.18 5.42 -6.66
C VAL A 349 -6.09 5.64 -7.68
N TYR A 350 -4.85 5.71 -7.20
CA TYR A 350 -3.65 5.80 -8.02
C TYR A 350 -2.91 4.47 -8.00
N SER A 351 -2.43 4.03 -9.15
CA SER A 351 -1.70 2.77 -9.28
C SER A 351 -0.66 2.85 -10.39
N LEU A 352 0.37 2.04 -10.25
CA LEU A 352 1.39 1.89 -11.28
C LEU A 352 0.93 0.83 -12.28
N ASP A 353 0.47 1.27 -13.44
CA ASP A 353 0.18 0.36 -14.55
C ASP A 353 1.46 -0.08 -15.24
N SER A 354 1.56 -1.38 -15.51
CA SER A 354 2.72 -2.02 -16.16
C SER A 354 3.01 -1.51 -17.58
N HIS A 355 2.05 -0.80 -18.19
CA HIS A 355 2.18 -0.31 -19.58
C HIS A 355 2.81 1.08 -19.70
N THR A 356 2.88 1.85 -18.62
CA THR A 356 3.32 3.26 -18.67
C THR A 356 4.82 3.42 -18.50
N LEU A 357 5.47 2.47 -17.84
CA LEU A 357 6.91 2.44 -17.59
C LEU A 357 7.54 1.26 -18.30
N SER A 358 8.68 1.47 -18.94
CA SER A 358 9.48 0.36 -19.44
C SER A 358 9.99 -0.51 -18.25
N ARG A 359 10.34 -1.75 -18.55
CA ARG A 359 10.85 -2.69 -17.54
C ARG A 359 12.09 -2.15 -16.82
N ASP A 360 12.97 -1.46 -17.56
CA ASP A 360 14.19 -0.88 -17.00
C ASP A 360 13.91 0.38 -16.16
N GLU A 361 13.00 1.24 -16.62
CA GLU A 361 12.56 2.41 -15.84
C GLU A 361 11.97 1.97 -14.49
N LEU A 362 11.04 1.01 -14.51
CA LEU A 362 10.41 0.50 -13.31
C LEU A 362 11.42 -0.15 -12.35
N ARG A 363 12.43 -0.85 -12.91
CA ARG A 363 13.49 -1.48 -12.13
C ARG A 363 14.38 -0.45 -11.43
N ARG A 364 14.87 0.58 -12.15
CA ARG A 364 15.74 1.62 -11.58
C ARG A 364 15.04 2.43 -10.51
N VAL A 365 13.86 2.95 -10.81
CA VAL A 365 13.11 3.76 -9.84
C VAL A 365 12.59 2.89 -8.69
N GLY A 366 12.17 1.66 -8.98
CA GLY A 366 11.78 0.71 -7.95
C GLY A 366 12.89 0.46 -6.95
N PHE A 367 14.12 0.28 -7.42
CA PHE A 367 15.28 0.14 -6.55
C PHE A 367 15.49 1.39 -5.70
N HIS A 368 15.55 2.56 -6.34
CA HIS A 368 15.86 3.81 -5.67
C HIS A 368 14.78 4.23 -4.66
N VAL A 369 13.51 4.26 -5.08
CA VAL A 369 12.40 4.67 -4.21
C VAL A 369 12.10 3.65 -3.13
N ARG A 370 12.18 2.34 -3.44
CA ARG A 370 11.81 1.29 -2.47
C ARG A 370 12.89 1.02 -1.45
N LEU A 371 14.15 0.94 -1.85
CA LEU A 371 15.24 0.55 -0.94
C LEU A 371 15.86 1.75 -0.22
N HIS A 372 16.08 2.84 -0.94
CA HIS A 372 16.72 4.00 -0.33
C HIS A 372 15.74 4.94 0.36
N ARG A 373 14.52 5.06 -0.17
CA ARG A 373 13.51 6.02 0.34
C ARG A 373 12.10 5.44 0.35
N PRO A 374 11.86 4.36 1.09
CA PRO A 374 10.56 3.67 1.08
C PRO A 374 9.40 4.57 1.54
N GLY A 375 9.67 5.59 2.37
CA GLY A 375 8.68 6.58 2.79
C GLY A 375 8.19 7.51 1.67
N ALA A 376 8.92 7.59 0.55
CA ALA A 376 8.58 8.50 -0.54
C ALA A 376 7.20 8.23 -1.16
N LEU A 377 6.76 6.98 -1.21
CA LEU A 377 5.43 6.62 -1.74
C LEU A 377 4.27 7.18 -0.91
N TYR A 378 4.51 7.48 0.37
CA TYR A 378 3.53 8.05 1.28
C TYR A 378 3.50 9.59 1.22
N ALA A 379 4.50 10.20 0.58
CA ALA A 379 4.58 11.64 0.46
C ALA A 379 3.41 12.22 -0.33
N ARG A 380 3.05 13.46 -0.02
CA ARG A 380 2.10 14.30 -0.76
C ARG A 380 2.78 15.01 -1.92
N ALA A 381 4.04 15.42 -1.71
CA ALA A 381 4.83 16.12 -2.72
C ALA A 381 6.30 15.68 -2.71
N TRP A 382 6.90 15.62 -3.89
CA TRP A 382 8.32 15.38 -4.09
C TRP A 382 9.04 16.62 -4.56
N LEU A 383 10.07 17.02 -3.86
CA LEU A 383 11.06 17.98 -4.33
C LEU A 383 12.21 17.20 -4.96
N LEU A 384 12.32 17.26 -6.29
CA LEU A 384 13.28 16.50 -7.07
C LEU A 384 14.54 17.36 -7.30
N VAL A 385 15.69 16.84 -6.92
CA VAL A 385 16.99 17.51 -6.97
C VAL A 385 18.03 16.66 -7.67
N GLU A 386 19.14 17.26 -8.12
CA GLU A 386 20.15 16.55 -8.87
C GLU A 386 20.96 15.60 -8.01
N GLY A 387 21.36 16.03 -6.82
CA GLY A 387 22.27 15.28 -5.97
C GLY A 387 21.89 15.22 -4.50
N GLU A 388 22.75 14.54 -3.75
CA GLU A 388 22.55 14.26 -2.33
C GLU A 388 22.80 15.50 -1.45
N THR A 389 23.67 16.43 -1.88
CA THR A 389 23.95 17.69 -1.18
C THR A 389 22.68 18.52 -1.02
N GLU A 390 21.91 18.68 -2.10
CA GLU A 390 20.66 19.43 -2.10
C GLU A 390 19.60 18.76 -1.21
N VAL A 391 19.60 17.43 -1.11
CA VAL A 391 18.70 16.73 -0.20
C VAL A 391 18.93 17.17 1.26
N TRP A 392 20.19 17.22 1.67
CA TRP A 392 20.54 17.66 3.02
C TRP A 392 20.20 19.14 3.24
N LEU A 393 20.71 20.00 2.36
CA LEU A 393 20.55 21.46 2.48
C LEU A 393 19.06 21.88 2.50
N LEU A 394 18.26 21.36 1.57
CA LEU A 394 16.87 21.83 1.46
C LEU A 394 15.98 21.34 2.60
N ASN A 395 16.26 20.18 3.21
CA ASN A 395 15.56 19.76 4.42
C ASN A 395 15.89 20.68 5.60
N GLU A 396 17.18 21.02 5.79
CA GLU A 396 17.60 21.89 6.89
C GLU A 396 17.14 23.33 6.67
N PHE A 397 17.25 23.87 5.47
CA PHE A 397 16.73 25.18 5.14
C PHE A 397 15.22 25.28 5.33
N ALA A 398 14.48 24.21 5.01
CA ALA A 398 13.05 24.16 5.29
C ALA A 398 12.78 24.25 6.80
N TYR A 399 13.52 23.47 7.60
CA TYR A 399 13.40 23.50 9.04
C TYR A 399 13.68 24.90 9.61
N ARG A 400 14.73 25.58 9.12
CA ARG A 400 15.06 26.95 9.50
C ARG A 400 13.99 27.97 9.10
N CYS A 401 13.34 27.76 7.96
CA CYS A 401 12.20 28.58 7.53
C CYS A 401 10.90 28.26 8.30
N GLY A 402 10.94 27.40 9.32
CA GLY A 402 9.78 27.01 10.12
C GLY A 402 8.92 25.91 9.48
N TYR A 403 9.43 25.19 8.48
CA TYR A 403 8.73 24.09 7.81
C TYR A 403 9.37 22.74 8.16
N ASN A 404 8.61 21.86 8.79
CA ASN A 404 9.02 20.46 8.91
C ASN A 404 8.50 19.68 7.70
N PHE A 405 9.36 19.43 6.72
CA PHE A 405 8.97 18.75 5.48
C PHE A 405 8.35 17.36 5.73
N ALA A 406 8.86 16.60 6.69
CA ALA A 406 8.30 15.29 7.02
C ALA A 406 6.84 15.39 7.50
N SER A 407 6.52 16.38 8.36
CA SER A 407 5.15 16.60 8.85
C SER A 407 4.21 17.20 7.80
N GLU A 408 4.76 17.95 6.84
CA GLU A 408 4.00 18.50 5.71
C GLU A 408 3.79 17.48 4.58
N GLY A 409 4.40 16.30 4.68
CA GLY A 409 4.33 15.27 3.65
C GLY A 409 5.18 15.57 2.42
N VAL A 410 6.23 16.39 2.57
CA VAL A 410 7.20 16.67 1.50
C VAL A 410 8.41 15.75 1.65
N GLN A 411 8.87 15.17 0.53
CA GLN A 411 10.12 14.40 0.46
C GLN A 411 11.05 15.01 -0.59
N VAL A 412 12.31 15.23 -0.20
CA VAL A 412 13.36 15.65 -1.13
C VAL A 412 14.04 14.40 -1.68
N ILE A 413 14.08 14.26 -3.01
CA ILE A 413 14.55 13.04 -3.69
C ILE A 413 15.55 13.43 -4.79
N GLU A 414 16.75 12.84 -4.74
CA GLU A 414 17.70 12.96 -5.82
C GLU A 414 17.30 12.06 -7.01
N PHE A 415 17.52 12.55 -8.24
CA PHE A 415 17.19 11.82 -9.45
C PHE A 415 18.41 11.37 -10.29
N ALA A 416 19.63 11.74 -9.89
CA ALA A 416 20.83 11.42 -10.67
C ALA A 416 20.98 9.92 -10.98
N GLN A 417 20.68 9.05 -10.02
CA GLN A 417 20.86 7.59 -10.19
C GLN A 417 19.70 6.90 -10.90
N SER A 418 18.48 7.42 -10.77
CA SER A 418 17.26 6.79 -11.27
C SER A 418 16.76 7.39 -12.58
N GLY A 419 17.18 8.60 -12.89
CA GLY A 419 16.74 9.40 -14.03
C GLY A 419 15.49 10.21 -13.73
N LEU A 420 15.48 11.46 -14.17
CA LEU A 420 14.41 12.43 -13.87
C LEU A 420 13.05 12.00 -14.48
N ARG A 421 13.04 11.60 -15.76
CA ARG A 421 11.80 11.26 -16.47
C ARG A 421 11.01 10.11 -15.84
N PRO A 422 11.60 8.96 -15.47
CA PRO A 422 10.89 7.89 -14.79
C PRO A 422 10.33 8.28 -13.42
N ILE A 423 11.07 9.09 -12.63
CA ILE A 423 10.61 9.56 -11.32
C ILE A 423 9.35 10.43 -11.47
N ILE A 424 9.35 11.41 -12.40
CA ILE A 424 8.18 12.25 -12.66
C ILE A 424 6.98 11.41 -13.12
N LYS A 425 7.21 10.40 -13.97
CA LYS A 425 6.14 9.49 -14.38
C LYS A 425 5.50 8.79 -13.17
N ILE A 426 6.31 8.27 -12.24
CA ILE A 426 5.81 7.62 -11.03
C ILE A 426 5.08 8.61 -10.13
N ALA A 427 5.60 9.82 -9.93
CA ALA A 427 4.91 10.86 -9.16
C ALA A 427 3.49 11.09 -9.72
N LYS A 428 3.37 11.30 -11.04
CA LYS A 428 2.07 11.48 -11.72
C LYS A 428 1.14 10.28 -11.55
N LEU A 429 1.64 9.06 -11.74
CA LEU A 429 0.86 7.83 -11.61
C LEU A 429 0.39 7.55 -10.18
N MET A 430 1.18 7.96 -9.19
CA MET A 430 0.89 7.78 -7.76
C MET A 430 0.18 8.98 -7.14
N GLY A 431 -0.22 9.97 -7.94
CA GLY A 431 -0.89 11.17 -7.46
C GLY A 431 -0.05 11.95 -6.44
N ILE A 432 1.26 11.99 -6.65
CA ILE A 432 2.20 12.74 -5.82
C ILE A 432 2.53 14.02 -6.55
N GLU A 433 2.33 15.16 -5.90
CA GLU A 433 2.76 16.46 -6.43
C GLU A 433 4.29 16.50 -6.53
N TRP A 434 4.81 17.25 -7.46
CA TRP A 434 6.25 17.30 -7.69
C TRP A 434 6.72 18.67 -8.15
N HIS A 435 7.95 18.97 -7.81
CA HIS A 435 8.68 20.13 -8.29
C HIS A 435 10.15 19.75 -8.49
N VAL A 436 10.76 20.24 -9.55
CA VAL A 436 12.15 19.95 -9.89
C VAL A 436 13.00 21.19 -9.66
N VAL A 437 14.15 21.00 -9.04
CA VAL A 437 15.23 21.98 -9.00
C VAL A 437 16.39 21.48 -9.83
N THR A 438 16.91 22.33 -10.71
CA THR A 438 18.06 22.00 -11.54
C THR A 438 19.14 23.07 -11.42
N ASP A 439 20.37 22.65 -11.59
CA ASP A 439 21.51 23.54 -11.70
C ASP A 439 21.44 24.43 -12.95
N GLY A 440 22.17 25.53 -12.97
CA GLY A 440 22.24 26.43 -14.12
C GLY A 440 23.22 26.01 -15.20
N ASP A 441 23.88 24.86 -15.02
CA ASP A 441 24.88 24.32 -15.95
C ASP A 441 24.25 23.69 -17.21
N SER A 442 25.07 23.08 -18.05
CA SER A 442 24.59 22.42 -19.29
C SER A 442 23.77 21.17 -19.03
N ALA A 443 24.01 20.45 -17.94
CA ALA A 443 23.24 19.26 -17.56
C ALA A 443 21.88 19.66 -16.99
N GLY A 444 21.85 20.64 -16.06
CA GLY A 444 20.63 21.18 -15.49
C GLY A 444 19.68 21.77 -16.55
N LYS A 445 20.22 22.44 -17.58
CA LYS A 445 19.41 22.90 -18.74
C LYS A 445 18.74 21.78 -19.50
N LYS A 446 19.43 20.64 -19.72
CA LYS A 446 18.83 19.44 -20.35
C LYS A 446 17.73 18.82 -19.47
N TYR A 447 17.91 18.80 -18.14
CA TYR A 447 16.87 18.37 -17.22
C TYR A 447 15.68 19.31 -17.26
N ALA A 448 15.89 20.62 -17.28
CA ALA A 448 14.83 21.61 -17.43
C ALA A 448 14.02 21.43 -18.73
N GLU A 449 14.70 21.16 -19.86
CA GLU A 449 14.02 20.80 -21.13
C GLU A 449 13.20 19.52 -21.01
N THR A 450 13.73 18.50 -20.31
CA THR A 450 12.98 17.26 -20.03
C THR A 450 11.70 17.54 -19.25
N VAL A 451 11.76 18.40 -18.22
CA VAL A 451 10.58 18.81 -17.44
C VAL A 451 9.56 19.50 -18.35
N ARG A 452 9.98 20.49 -19.14
CA ARG A 452 9.10 21.22 -20.06
C ARG A 452 8.43 20.30 -21.07
N HIS A 453 9.19 19.36 -21.62
CA HIS A 453 8.65 18.36 -22.53
C HIS A 453 7.57 17.47 -21.85
N MET A 454 7.76 17.14 -20.59
CA MET A 454 6.80 16.32 -19.82
C MET A 454 5.55 17.10 -19.38
N LEU A 455 5.66 18.42 -19.28
CA LEU A 455 4.52 19.30 -18.95
C LEU A 455 3.64 19.58 -20.18
N GLY A 456 4.21 19.53 -21.39
CA GLY A 456 3.51 19.86 -22.62
C GLY A 456 3.10 21.34 -22.66
N SER A 457 1.81 21.61 -22.58
CA SER A 457 1.25 22.98 -22.58
C SER A 457 1.13 23.63 -21.19
N GLU A 458 1.42 22.87 -20.11
CA GLU A 458 1.35 23.41 -18.76
C GLU A 458 2.52 24.37 -18.49
N SER A 459 2.28 25.42 -17.69
CA SER A 459 3.35 26.34 -17.28
C SER A 459 4.37 25.66 -16.37
N ASP A 460 5.65 25.85 -16.69
CA ASP A 460 6.76 25.29 -15.89
C ASP A 460 6.98 26.02 -14.54
N LYS A 461 6.44 27.24 -14.38
CA LYS A 461 6.62 28.09 -13.18
C LYS A 461 6.29 27.40 -11.86
N HIS A 462 5.35 26.45 -11.87
CA HIS A 462 4.94 25.74 -10.66
C HIS A 462 5.66 24.39 -10.49
N ARG A 463 6.41 23.94 -11.48
CA ARG A 463 7.01 22.61 -11.53
C ARG A 463 8.53 22.60 -11.68
N LEU A 464 9.13 23.77 -11.96
CA LEU A 464 10.56 23.87 -12.24
C LEU A 464 11.15 25.14 -11.61
N THR A 465 12.28 24.99 -10.98
CA THR A 465 13.19 26.07 -10.57
C THR A 465 14.56 25.77 -11.12
N ILE A 466 15.11 26.70 -11.87
CA ILE A 466 16.49 26.62 -12.40
C ILE A 466 17.33 27.57 -11.55
N LEU A 467 18.41 27.07 -10.96
CA LEU A 467 19.36 27.93 -10.25
C LEU A 467 20.03 28.91 -11.24
N PRO A 468 20.21 30.17 -10.87
CA PRO A 468 20.84 31.16 -11.74
C PRO A 468 22.36 30.91 -11.94
N ASP A 469 22.98 30.21 -11.00
CA ASP A 469 24.40 29.87 -11.00
C ASP A 469 24.65 28.43 -11.45
N LEU A 470 25.91 28.04 -11.63
CA LEU A 470 26.34 26.75 -12.17
C LEU A 470 25.79 25.56 -11.37
N ASP A 471 25.83 25.65 -10.06
CA ASP A 471 25.38 24.65 -9.08
C ASP A 471 24.98 25.35 -7.78
N ILE A 472 24.49 24.57 -6.81
CA ILE A 472 24.02 25.10 -5.54
C ILE A 472 25.16 25.73 -4.72
N GLU A 473 26.38 25.23 -4.83
CA GLU A 473 27.56 25.76 -4.14
C GLU A 473 27.91 27.17 -4.67
N HIS A 474 27.92 27.36 -6.00
CA HIS A 474 28.12 28.69 -6.59
C HIS A 474 27.00 29.65 -6.26
N PHE A 475 25.75 29.16 -6.26
CA PHE A 475 24.59 29.95 -5.90
C PHE A 475 24.67 30.45 -4.45
N LEU A 476 24.99 29.58 -3.51
CA LEU A 476 25.12 29.97 -2.09
C LEU A 476 26.33 30.89 -1.91
N PHE A 477 27.48 30.60 -2.55
CA PHE A 477 28.64 31.46 -2.50
C PHE A 477 28.30 32.91 -2.87
N ASN A 478 27.55 33.11 -3.96
CA ASN A 478 27.14 34.44 -4.45
C ASN A 478 26.05 35.10 -3.59
N HIS A 479 25.42 34.33 -2.67
CA HIS A 479 24.32 34.80 -1.83
C HIS A 479 24.64 34.76 -0.33
N GLY A 480 25.89 35.11 0.03
CA GLY A 480 26.29 35.36 1.42
C GLY A 480 27.14 34.28 2.07
N TYR A 481 27.36 33.13 1.42
CA TYR A 481 28.17 32.04 1.98
C TYR A 481 29.67 32.13 1.61
N GLU A 482 30.10 33.18 0.93
CA GLU A 482 31.52 33.38 0.56
C GLU A 482 32.47 33.23 1.76
N PRO A 483 32.22 33.84 2.95
CA PRO A 483 33.11 33.70 4.12
C PRO A 483 33.29 32.26 4.55
N LEU A 484 32.20 31.46 4.53
CA LEU A 484 32.27 30.03 4.82
C LEU A 484 33.16 29.29 3.84
N PHE A 485 32.96 29.48 2.53
CA PHE A 485 33.76 28.79 1.51
C PHE A 485 35.24 29.18 1.56
N ARG A 486 35.55 30.45 1.89
CA ARG A 486 36.92 30.91 2.11
C ARG A 486 37.57 30.19 3.30
N LYS A 487 36.83 30.07 4.42
CA LYS A 487 37.25 29.31 5.61
C LYS A 487 37.54 27.86 5.27
N LEU A 488 36.63 27.18 4.61
CA LEU A 488 36.77 25.76 4.18
C LEU A 488 37.92 25.57 3.21
N ALA A 489 38.12 26.51 2.29
CA ALA A 489 39.23 26.50 1.33
C ALA A 489 40.59 26.91 1.95
N ARG A 490 40.61 27.37 3.21
CA ARG A 490 41.80 27.95 3.87
C ARG A 490 42.41 29.04 3.02
N VAL A 491 41.60 29.99 2.60
CA VAL A 491 41.98 31.17 1.80
C VAL A 491 41.68 32.41 2.63
N SER A 492 42.66 33.32 2.74
CA SER A 492 42.48 34.61 3.44
C SER A 492 41.39 35.45 2.75
N ASP A 493 40.67 36.25 3.51
CA ASP A 493 39.59 37.12 3.02
C ASP A 493 40.10 38.12 1.99
N ASP A 494 41.33 38.61 2.15
CA ASP A 494 41.98 39.57 1.25
C ASP A 494 42.61 38.91 -0.01
N HIS A 495 42.61 37.58 -0.12
CA HIS A 495 43.26 36.93 -1.25
C HIS A 495 42.38 36.97 -2.52
N PRO A 496 42.82 37.60 -3.60
CA PRO A 496 42.06 37.70 -4.83
C PRO A 496 42.03 36.32 -5.54
N ALA A 497 41.00 35.56 -5.31
CA ALA A 497 40.76 34.28 -6.00
C ALA A 497 39.36 34.24 -6.60
N PRO A 498 39.19 33.75 -7.82
CA PRO A 498 37.85 33.65 -8.41
C PRO A 498 37.00 32.61 -7.65
N PRO A 499 35.69 32.85 -7.53
CA PRO A 499 34.74 31.96 -6.79
C PRO A 499 34.93 30.48 -7.10
N LYS A 500 35.05 30.14 -8.39
CA LYS A 500 35.25 28.76 -8.85
C LYS A 500 36.48 28.08 -8.21
N LYS A 501 37.61 28.80 -8.05
CA LYS A 501 38.80 28.24 -7.42
C LYS A 501 38.64 28.03 -5.93
N ILE A 502 37.92 28.95 -5.24
CA ILE A 502 37.66 28.86 -3.81
C ILE A 502 36.75 27.65 -3.55
N ILE A 503 35.62 27.52 -4.27
CA ILE A 503 34.69 26.41 -4.15
C ILE A 503 35.39 25.08 -4.46
N GLN A 504 36.14 24.98 -5.58
CA GLN A 504 36.88 23.76 -5.92
C GLN A 504 37.89 23.36 -4.84
N LYS A 505 38.55 24.36 -4.21
CA LYS A 505 39.52 24.11 -3.14
C LYS A 505 38.81 23.64 -1.87
N ALA A 506 37.65 24.22 -1.52
CA ALA A 506 36.82 23.78 -0.40
C ALA A 506 36.38 22.33 -0.60
N LEU A 507 35.82 22.00 -1.78
CA LEU A 507 35.39 20.64 -2.15
C LEU A 507 36.53 19.61 -2.28
N LYS A 508 37.77 20.08 -2.48
CA LYS A 508 38.95 19.22 -2.46
C LYS A 508 39.44 18.88 -1.05
N HIS A 509 39.26 19.80 -0.11
CA HIS A 509 39.67 19.64 1.30
C HIS A 509 38.65 18.92 2.16
N HIS A 510 37.39 18.99 1.77
CA HIS A 510 36.26 18.43 2.53
C HIS A 510 35.36 17.60 1.61
N ALA A 511 34.82 16.49 2.13
CA ALA A 511 33.83 15.73 1.38
C ALA A 511 32.54 16.56 1.17
N LYS A 512 31.81 16.33 0.08
CA LYS A 512 30.55 17.06 -0.18
C LYS A 512 29.57 17.08 1.00
N PRO A 513 29.35 15.98 1.74
CA PRO A 513 28.49 15.99 2.93
C PRO A 513 28.99 16.93 4.02
N ASP A 514 30.32 17.01 4.23
CA ASP A 514 30.91 17.88 5.24
C ASP A 514 30.72 19.37 4.88
N VAL A 515 30.80 19.68 3.58
CA VAL A 515 30.53 21.04 3.08
C VAL A 515 29.05 21.42 3.28
N ALA A 516 28.15 20.47 3.02
CA ALA A 516 26.72 20.68 3.26
C ALA A 516 26.41 20.91 4.74
N LEU A 517 27.01 20.13 5.65
CA LEU A 517 26.91 20.35 7.09
C LEU A 517 27.44 21.71 7.51
N ALA A 518 28.61 22.10 6.99
CA ALA A 518 29.18 23.42 7.30
C ALA A 518 28.29 24.57 6.79
N MET A 519 27.60 24.40 5.64
CA MET A 519 26.64 25.39 5.15
C MET A 519 25.44 25.50 6.09
N VAL A 520 24.94 24.38 6.62
CA VAL A 520 23.86 24.35 7.61
C VAL A 520 24.28 25.02 8.90
N GLU A 521 25.46 24.66 9.46
CA GLU A 521 26.01 25.25 10.68
C GLU A 521 26.26 26.76 10.52
N PHE A 522 26.72 27.19 9.34
CA PHE A 522 26.89 28.61 9.05
C PHE A 522 25.55 29.36 9.09
N THR A 523 24.51 28.78 8.53
CA THR A 523 23.15 29.32 8.57
C THR A 523 22.62 29.40 10.00
N ASP A 524 23.05 28.50 10.90
CA ASP A 524 22.66 28.50 12.32
C ASP A 524 23.23 29.65 13.12
N SER A 525 24.42 30.11 12.74
CA SER A 525 25.11 31.22 13.38
C SER A 525 24.57 32.61 12.97
N GLU A 526 23.76 32.64 11.92
CA GLU A 526 23.26 33.84 11.29
C GLU A 526 21.71 33.89 11.33
N GLU A 527 21.11 35.00 10.99
CA GLU A 527 19.64 35.12 10.95
C GLU A 527 19.04 34.39 9.74
N ILE A 528 17.73 34.04 9.81
CA ILE A 528 16.96 33.38 8.75
C ILE A 528 17.09 34.06 7.38
N ASP A 529 17.39 35.38 7.37
CA ASP A 529 17.55 36.19 6.17
C ASP A 529 18.76 35.80 5.31
N HIS A 530 19.69 34.98 5.82
CA HIS A 530 20.82 34.46 5.05
C HIS A 530 20.41 33.34 4.08
N ILE A 531 19.23 32.70 4.25
CA ILE A 531 18.75 31.77 3.25
C ILE A 531 18.27 32.55 2.01
N PRO A 532 18.84 32.30 0.82
CA PRO A 532 18.51 33.06 -0.39
C PRO A 532 16.99 33.05 -0.66
N THR A 533 16.47 34.21 -1.06
CA THR A 533 15.02 34.42 -1.28
C THR A 533 14.42 33.40 -2.25
N LEU A 534 15.17 33.00 -3.30
CA LEU A 534 14.74 31.97 -4.25
C LEU A 534 14.46 30.64 -3.55
N LEU A 535 15.34 30.20 -2.65
CA LEU A 535 15.17 28.96 -1.88
C LEU A 535 14.01 29.09 -0.89
N ARG A 536 13.85 30.21 -0.18
CA ARG A 536 12.71 30.45 0.71
C ARG A 536 11.37 30.35 -0.04
N TRP A 537 11.30 30.89 -1.26
CA TRP A 537 10.10 30.76 -2.10
C TRP A 537 9.86 29.33 -2.57
N LEU A 538 10.92 28.62 -2.94
CA LEU A 538 10.84 27.20 -3.31
C LEU A 538 10.27 26.36 -2.16
N LEU A 539 10.84 26.49 -0.96
CA LEU A 539 10.41 25.75 0.23
C LEU A 539 8.94 26.03 0.57
N LYS A 540 8.55 27.31 0.58
CA LYS A 540 7.15 27.72 0.78
C LYS A 540 6.22 27.13 -0.28
N ARG A 541 6.64 27.11 -1.54
CA ARG A 541 5.88 26.51 -2.65
C ARG A 541 5.68 25.02 -2.45
N MET A 542 6.70 24.29 -2.02
CA MET A 542 6.60 22.86 -1.77
C MET A 542 5.56 22.54 -0.70
N VAL A 543 5.57 23.29 0.38
CA VAL A 543 4.57 23.15 1.45
C VAL A 543 3.16 23.48 0.93
N ALA A 544 3.02 24.53 0.13
CA ALA A 544 1.74 24.89 -0.48
C ALA A 544 1.21 23.78 -1.42
N LEU A 545 2.08 23.17 -2.26
CA LEU A 545 1.72 22.03 -3.12
C LEU A 545 1.28 20.81 -2.31
N ALA A 546 2.01 20.48 -1.24
CA ALA A 546 1.66 19.35 -0.38
C ALA A 546 0.32 19.56 0.34
N ARG A 547 0.04 20.78 0.81
CA ARG A 547 -1.25 21.13 1.45
C ARG A 547 -2.41 21.13 0.47
N ALA A 548 -2.21 21.64 -0.76
CA ALA A 548 -3.25 21.65 -1.79
C ALA A 548 -3.67 20.24 -2.23
N SER A 549 -2.82 19.24 -2.09
CA SER A 549 -3.17 17.84 -2.42
C SER A 549 -4.12 17.18 -1.40
N THR A 550 -4.42 17.85 -0.27
CA THR A 550 -5.30 17.35 0.79
C THR A 550 -6.64 18.09 0.88
N THR A 551 -6.77 19.22 0.21
CA THR A 551 -8.04 19.97 0.06
C THR A 551 -8.77 19.57 -1.20
#